data_4879ffbc172298c979dd24ef63013b5b
#
_entry.id   4879ffbc172298c979dd24ef63013b5b
#
_cell.length_a   1.000
_cell.length_b   1.000
_cell.length_c   1.000
_cell.angle_alpha   90.00
_cell.angle_beta   90.00
_cell.angle_gamma   90.00
#
_symmetry.space_group_name_H-M   'P 1'
#
loop_
_entity.id
_entity.type
_entity.pdbx_description
1 polymer ?
#
loop_
_entity_poly.entity_id
_entity_poly.type
_entity_poly.pdbx_seq_one_letter_code
_entity_poly.pdbx_strand_id
1 'polypeptide(L)'
;EAMSGFAAMNGFGDRPPVLPPLAMADMIAGLYGAFSIMVAIREVEQKNGEGQVIDLSLFEPILSILGPMAAIYSISKEIPLRTGSLSNTTAPRNVYQCKDGKFVALSASMQAMFERLMRTIGRADLIDNPNFKTNTDRVQNNHLLDPIVSDFMMAKTQEECLAIFEEADVTVGAVADVAQLMESYYVQERGSLVELPDKHTKSGRMPMHATVPRMSGTPARMRNEAPEIGEHNISIYGELGLTNSELTKLKEDGVI
;
A
#
# COMPACT_ATOMS: atom_id res chain seq x y z
N GLU A 1 -8.60 12.77 -0.33
CA GLU A 1 -8.00 12.10 -1.52
C GLU A 1 -8.23 12.92 -2.79
N ALA A 2 -9.46 13.32 -3.11
CA ALA A 2 -9.75 14.10 -4.32
C ALA A 2 -9.10 15.50 -4.26
N MET A 3 -9.34 16.24 -3.18
CA MET A 3 -8.87 17.61 -3.00
C MET A 3 -7.34 17.72 -2.87
N SER A 4 -6.64 16.68 -2.40
CA SER A 4 -5.18 16.67 -2.25
C SER A 4 -4.41 16.61 -3.59
N GLY A 5 -5.08 16.27 -4.68
CA GLY A 5 -4.46 16.01 -5.97
C GLY A 5 -4.16 14.53 -6.24
N PHE A 6 -4.34 13.63 -5.26
CA PHE A 6 -4.11 12.20 -5.44
C PHE A 6 -4.90 11.64 -6.63
N ALA A 7 -6.22 11.86 -6.68
CA ALA A 7 -7.06 11.37 -7.76
C ALA A 7 -6.66 11.95 -9.13
N ALA A 8 -6.24 13.21 -9.17
CA ALA A 8 -5.80 13.86 -10.39
C ALA A 8 -4.53 13.26 -11.01
N MET A 9 -3.73 12.55 -10.20
CA MET A 9 -2.51 11.85 -10.65
C MET A 9 -2.74 10.38 -10.92
N ASN A 10 -3.83 9.80 -10.40
CA ASN A 10 -4.05 8.36 -10.39
C ASN A 10 -4.98 7.92 -11.54
N GLY A 11 -4.61 6.82 -12.20
CA GLY A 11 -5.33 6.25 -13.33
C GLY A 11 -4.71 6.56 -14.70
N PHE A 12 -5.48 6.38 -15.75
CA PHE A 12 -5.07 6.59 -17.15
C PHE A 12 -5.59 7.92 -17.66
N GLY A 13 -4.84 8.55 -18.58
CA GLY A 13 -5.15 9.87 -19.12
C GLY A 13 -6.44 9.95 -19.94
N ASP A 14 -6.81 8.83 -20.57
CA ASP A 14 -8.00 8.66 -21.41
C ASP A 14 -9.28 8.27 -20.62
N ARG A 15 -9.18 8.16 -19.30
CA ARG A 15 -10.26 7.75 -18.40
C ARG A 15 -10.46 8.75 -17.27
N PRO A 16 -11.62 8.73 -16.59
CA PRO A 16 -11.80 9.55 -15.39
C PRO A 16 -10.74 9.27 -14.33
N PRO A 17 -10.40 10.26 -13.47
CA PRO A 17 -9.57 10.03 -12.28
C PRO A 17 -10.15 8.92 -11.40
N VAL A 18 -9.27 8.18 -10.72
CA VAL A 18 -9.69 7.09 -9.83
C VAL A 18 -9.27 7.37 -8.39
N LEU A 19 -10.13 6.97 -7.46
CA LEU A 19 -9.85 6.92 -6.03
C LEU A 19 -9.46 5.49 -5.62
N PRO A 20 -8.66 5.30 -4.58
CA PRO A 20 -8.40 3.96 -4.06
C PRO A 20 -9.70 3.37 -3.48
N PRO A 21 -9.93 2.05 -3.59
CA PRO A 21 -11.12 1.39 -3.05
C PRO A 21 -11.00 1.13 -1.53
N LEU A 22 -10.39 2.05 -0.80
CA LEU A 22 -10.17 1.98 0.65
C LEU A 22 -10.04 3.39 1.23
N ALA A 23 -10.22 3.52 2.55
CA ALA A 23 -10.10 4.78 3.28
C ALA A 23 -8.62 5.17 3.48
N MET A 24 -7.90 5.43 2.38
CA MET A 24 -6.44 5.65 2.40
C MET A 24 -6.07 6.92 3.17
N ALA A 25 -6.84 8.01 3.02
CA ALA A 25 -6.59 9.25 3.74
C ALA A 25 -6.72 9.06 5.25
N ASP A 26 -7.73 8.32 5.70
CA ASP A 26 -7.96 8.00 7.10
C ASP A 26 -6.84 7.15 7.68
N MET A 27 -6.40 6.12 6.95
CA MET A 27 -5.31 5.24 7.37
C MET A 27 -3.98 6.01 7.51
N ILE A 28 -3.67 6.90 6.56
CA ILE A 28 -2.48 7.73 6.61
C ILE A 28 -2.57 8.73 7.78
N ALA A 29 -3.71 9.41 7.93
CA ALA A 29 -3.91 10.32 9.07
C ALA A 29 -3.82 9.60 10.41
N GLY A 30 -4.34 8.37 10.52
CA GLY A 30 -4.18 7.54 11.71
C GLY A 30 -2.72 7.25 12.07
N LEU A 31 -1.87 6.96 11.08
CA LEU A 31 -0.43 6.77 11.29
C LEU A 31 0.27 8.08 11.73
N TYR A 32 -0.05 9.21 11.09
CA TYR A 32 0.47 10.52 11.51
C TYR A 32 0.00 10.89 12.93
N GLY A 33 -1.27 10.59 13.26
CA GLY A 33 -1.81 10.80 14.59
C GLY A 33 -1.09 9.99 15.66
N ALA A 34 -0.89 8.71 15.44
CA ALA A 34 -0.15 7.84 16.35
C ALA A 34 1.29 8.35 16.57
N PHE A 35 1.98 8.73 15.48
CA PHE A 35 3.32 9.30 15.57
C PHE A 35 3.34 10.63 16.35
N SER A 36 2.39 11.53 16.08
CA SER A 36 2.31 12.84 16.74
C SER A 36 2.02 12.71 18.25
N ILE A 37 1.15 11.76 18.63
CA ILE A 37 0.86 11.45 20.03
C ILE A 37 2.13 10.97 20.75
N MET A 38 2.89 10.06 20.14
CA MET A 38 4.14 9.58 20.73
C MET A 38 5.16 10.69 20.89
N VAL A 39 5.27 11.63 19.96
CA VAL A 39 6.13 12.80 20.06
C VAL A 39 5.67 13.70 21.21
N ALA A 40 4.37 13.96 21.34
CA ALA A 40 3.82 14.79 22.40
C ALA A 40 4.03 14.16 23.80
N ILE A 41 3.80 12.85 23.94
CA ILE A 41 4.08 12.10 25.17
C ILE A 41 5.56 12.21 25.53
N ARG A 42 6.46 12.01 24.57
CA ARG A 42 7.91 12.10 24.81
C ARG A 42 8.32 13.49 25.28
N GLU A 43 7.71 14.56 24.77
CA GLU A 43 7.98 15.93 25.22
C GLU A 43 7.60 16.11 26.69
N VAL A 44 6.42 15.63 27.11
CA VAL A 44 5.96 15.68 28.49
C VAL A 44 6.85 14.85 29.42
N GLU A 45 7.16 13.61 29.05
CA GLU A 45 7.91 12.67 29.91
C GLU A 45 9.39 13.03 30.04
N GLN A 46 10.03 13.48 28.96
CA GLN A 46 11.48 13.67 28.93
C GLN A 46 11.93 15.09 29.32
N LYS A 47 11.08 16.09 29.09
CA LYS A 47 11.45 17.49 29.26
C LYS A 47 10.60 18.23 30.28
N ASN A 48 9.73 17.52 31.03
CA ASN A 48 8.72 18.11 31.90
C ASN A 48 7.89 19.19 31.16
N GLY A 49 7.63 18.96 29.87
CA GLY A 49 6.83 19.82 29.03
C GLY A 49 5.36 19.78 29.43
N GLU A 50 4.63 20.76 28.99
CA GLU A 50 3.17 20.78 29.12
C GLU A 50 2.52 19.95 28.02
N GLY A 51 1.32 19.43 28.25
CA GLY A 51 0.50 18.79 27.22
C GLY A 51 0.09 19.79 26.16
N GLN A 52 -0.17 19.31 24.95
CA GLN A 52 -0.50 20.15 23.81
C GLN A 52 -1.67 19.59 22.99
N VAL A 53 -2.35 20.46 22.27
CA VAL A 53 -3.36 20.06 21.30
C VAL A 53 -2.67 19.67 19.99
N ILE A 54 -3.09 18.55 19.42
CA ILE A 54 -2.65 18.09 18.09
C ILE A 54 -3.82 18.33 17.13
N ASP A 55 -3.65 19.25 16.19
CA ASP A 55 -4.58 19.47 15.09
C ASP A 55 -4.10 18.65 13.88
N LEU A 56 -4.94 17.74 13.42
CA LEU A 56 -4.61 16.80 12.34
C LEU A 56 -5.80 16.63 11.39
N SER A 57 -5.71 17.21 10.21
CA SER A 57 -6.72 17.02 9.17
C SER A 57 -6.50 15.70 8.40
N LEU A 58 -7.54 15.22 7.70
CA LEU A 58 -7.41 14.11 6.74
C LEU A 58 -6.70 14.54 5.44
N PHE A 59 -6.59 15.83 5.20
CA PHE A 59 -6.06 16.40 3.96
C PHE A 59 -4.53 16.50 3.94
N GLU A 60 -3.93 17.04 5.00
CA GLU A 60 -2.50 17.35 5.03
C GLU A 60 -1.59 16.11 5.00
N PRO A 61 -1.90 15.02 5.71
CA PRO A 61 -1.12 13.79 5.63
C PRO A 61 -1.05 13.20 4.22
N ILE A 62 -2.19 13.14 3.52
CA ILE A 62 -2.17 12.63 2.14
C ILE A 62 -1.47 13.59 1.18
N LEU A 63 -1.62 14.90 1.34
CA LEU A 63 -0.89 15.89 0.56
C LEU A 63 0.63 15.74 0.75
N SER A 64 1.08 15.51 1.98
CA SER A 64 2.51 15.40 2.31
C SER A 64 3.22 14.23 1.64
N ILE A 65 2.51 13.12 1.37
CA ILE A 65 3.08 11.93 0.71
C ILE A 65 3.11 12.00 -0.82
N LEU A 66 2.46 13.00 -1.43
CA LEU A 66 2.44 13.16 -2.90
C LEU A 66 3.78 13.69 -3.46
N GLY A 67 4.74 13.99 -2.60
CA GLY A 67 6.04 14.50 -3.00
C GLY A 67 6.02 15.97 -3.44
N PRO A 68 7.01 16.42 -4.21
CA PRO A 68 7.26 17.85 -4.47
C PRO A 68 6.40 18.45 -5.61
N MET A 69 5.18 17.99 -5.82
CA MET A 69 4.34 18.39 -6.95
C MET A 69 4.08 19.88 -7.03
N ALA A 70 3.78 20.53 -5.91
CA ALA A 70 3.54 21.96 -5.87
C ALA A 70 4.80 22.75 -6.24
N ALA A 71 5.97 22.29 -5.80
CA ALA A 71 7.26 22.90 -6.16
C ALA A 71 7.56 22.71 -7.66
N ILE A 72 7.35 21.51 -8.19
CA ILE A 72 7.52 21.23 -9.63
C ILE A 72 6.61 22.13 -10.45
N TYR A 73 5.31 22.19 -10.12
CA TYR A 73 4.36 23.05 -10.81
C TYR A 73 4.73 24.55 -10.71
N SER A 74 5.29 25.00 -9.58
CA SER A 74 5.69 26.40 -9.43
C SER A 74 6.79 26.80 -10.43
N ILE A 75 7.62 25.84 -10.83
CA ILE A 75 8.75 26.03 -11.76
C ILE A 75 8.33 25.79 -13.21
N SER A 76 7.76 24.62 -13.51
CA SER A 76 7.47 24.19 -14.88
C SER A 76 6.12 24.68 -15.41
N LYS A 77 5.15 24.95 -14.52
CA LYS A 77 3.73 25.20 -14.87
C LYS A 77 3.05 24.02 -15.58
N GLU A 78 3.67 22.86 -15.59
CA GLU A 78 3.13 21.65 -16.19
C GLU A 78 2.31 20.84 -15.19
N ILE A 79 1.15 20.36 -15.62
CA ILE A 79 0.30 19.45 -14.85
C ILE A 79 0.67 18.02 -15.28
N PRO A 80 1.11 17.16 -14.35
CA PRO A 80 1.44 15.77 -14.68
C PRO A 80 0.24 15.03 -15.26
N LEU A 81 0.47 14.30 -16.34
CA LEU A 81 -0.54 13.42 -16.95
C LEU A 81 -0.68 12.14 -16.11
N ARG A 82 -1.89 11.56 -16.11
CA ARG A 82 -2.12 10.23 -15.59
C ARG A 82 -1.59 9.19 -16.57
N THR A 83 -0.67 8.37 -16.14
CA THR A 83 0.06 7.41 -16.98
C THR A 83 -0.16 5.95 -16.56
N GLY A 84 -1.19 5.70 -15.76
CA GLY A 84 -1.42 4.37 -15.17
C GLY A 84 -0.30 4.00 -14.21
N SER A 85 0.33 2.86 -14.45
CA SER A 85 1.45 2.36 -13.65
C SER A 85 2.82 2.81 -14.17
N LEU A 86 2.87 3.53 -15.29
CA LEU A 86 4.11 4.11 -15.81
C LEU A 86 4.63 5.21 -14.89
N SER A 87 5.95 5.32 -14.78
CA SER A 87 6.58 6.42 -14.06
C SER A 87 7.02 7.51 -15.02
N ASN A 88 6.78 8.77 -14.65
CA ASN A 88 7.26 9.93 -15.41
C ASN A 88 8.75 10.24 -15.16
N THR A 89 9.38 9.52 -14.22
CA THR A 89 10.76 9.79 -13.80
C THR A 89 11.71 8.62 -14.00
N THR A 90 11.18 7.41 -14.17
CA THR A 90 11.98 6.19 -14.28
C THR A 90 11.39 5.20 -15.28
N ALA A 91 12.25 4.54 -16.09
CA ALA A 91 11.85 3.54 -17.07
C ALA A 91 12.94 2.45 -17.24
N PRO A 92 12.53 1.16 -17.51
CA PRO A 92 11.16 0.68 -17.53
C PRO A 92 10.59 0.45 -16.11
N ARG A 93 9.36 0.87 -15.93
CA ARG A 93 8.56 0.61 -14.73
C ARG A 93 7.09 0.62 -15.12
N ASN A 94 6.42 -0.52 -14.99
CA ASN A 94 4.99 -0.66 -15.31
C ASN A 94 4.40 -1.93 -14.71
N VAL A 95 3.09 -2.09 -14.86
CA VAL A 95 2.35 -3.34 -14.63
C VAL A 95 2.04 -3.94 -16.00
N TYR A 96 2.40 -5.21 -16.19
CA TYR A 96 2.24 -5.92 -17.46
C TYR A 96 1.32 -7.12 -17.30
N GLN A 97 0.47 -7.35 -18.30
CA GLN A 97 -0.36 -8.54 -18.37
C GLN A 97 0.47 -9.73 -18.87
N CYS A 98 0.24 -10.90 -18.27
CA CYS A 98 0.82 -12.18 -18.64
C CYS A 98 -0.17 -12.99 -19.48
N LYS A 99 0.33 -14.06 -20.14
CA LYS A 99 -0.44 -14.96 -20.99
C LYS A 99 -1.67 -15.58 -20.31
N ASP A 100 -1.57 -15.83 -19.01
CA ASP A 100 -2.64 -16.41 -18.19
C ASP A 100 -3.64 -15.38 -17.65
N GLY A 101 -3.57 -14.13 -18.14
CA GLY A 101 -4.45 -13.03 -17.71
C GLY A 101 -4.10 -12.38 -16.38
N LYS A 102 -3.13 -12.92 -15.64
CA LYS A 102 -2.58 -12.32 -14.42
C LYS A 102 -1.62 -11.19 -14.76
N PHE A 103 -1.13 -10.48 -13.74
CA PHE A 103 -0.28 -9.31 -13.92
C PHE A 103 0.99 -9.40 -13.09
N VAL A 104 2.06 -8.81 -13.60
CA VAL A 104 3.31 -8.59 -12.89
C VAL A 104 3.66 -7.10 -12.86
N ALA A 105 4.24 -6.64 -11.76
CA ALA A 105 4.80 -5.30 -11.62
C ALA A 105 6.32 -5.38 -11.78
N LEU A 106 6.87 -4.62 -12.72
CA LEU A 106 8.29 -4.53 -13.02
C LEU A 106 8.85 -3.18 -12.59
N SER A 107 10.05 -3.16 -12.01
CA SER A 107 10.83 -1.96 -11.77
C SER A 107 12.31 -2.21 -12.08
N ALA A 108 12.74 -1.86 -13.28
CA ALA A 108 14.10 -2.09 -13.79
C ALA A 108 14.77 -0.80 -14.28
N SER A 109 14.59 0.31 -13.58
CA SER A 109 15.03 1.65 -13.98
C SER A 109 16.50 1.92 -13.75
N MET A 110 17.16 1.24 -12.79
CA MET A 110 18.61 1.34 -12.59
C MET A 110 19.34 0.75 -13.78
N GLN A 111 20.47 1.34 -14.19
CA GLN A 111 21.20 0.94 -15.39
C GLN A 111 21.54 -0.55 -15.40
N ALA A 112 22.13 -1.07 -14.33
CA ALA A 112 22.49 -2.50 -14.24
C ALA A 112 21.26 -3.42 -14.33
N MET A 113 20.11 -2.98 -13.79
CA MET A 113 18.87 -3.74 -13.83
C MET A 113 18.21 -3.69 -15.20
N PHE A 114 18.26 -2.54 -15.89
CA PHE A 114 17.84 -2.42 -17.28
C PHE A 114 18.64 -3.34 -18.20
N GLU A 115 19.96 -3.37 -18.02
CA GLU A 115 20.83 -4.26 -18.83
C GLU A 115 20.52 -5.74 -18.60
N ARG A 116 20.31 -6.15 -17.34
CA ARG A 116 19.87 -7.52 -17.02
C ARG A 116 18.53 -7.83 -17.68
N LEU A 117 17.55 -6.94 -17.53
CA LEU A 117 16.25 -7.08 -18.18
C LEU A 117 16.40 -7.29 -19.69
N MET A 118 17.15 -6.43 -20.37
CA MET A 118 17.32 -6.51 -21.84
C MET A 118 17.97 -7.82 -22.27
N ARG A 119 18.99 -8.30 -21.53
CA ARG A 119 19.60 -9.62 -21.80
C ARG A 119 18.60 -10.76 -21.59
N THR A 120 17.83 -10.70 -20.51
CA THR A 120 16.85 -11.73 -20.16
C THR A 120 15.73 -11.85 -21.18
N ILE A 121 15.23 -10.73 -21.71
CA ILE A 121 14.19 -10.74 -22.73
C ILE A 121 14.71 -10.92 -24.16
N GLY A 122 16.05 -11.19 -24.32
CA GLY A 122 16.68 -11.41 -25.63
C GLY A 122 16.87 -10.15 -26.46
N ARG A 123 16.90 -8.98 -25.83
CA ARG A 123 17.03 -7.66 -26.49
C ARG A 123 18.28 -6.90 -26.03
N ALA A 124 19.40 -7.63 -25.92
CA ALA A 124 20.69 -7.01 -25.57
C ALA A 124 21.12 -5.89 -26.54
N ASP A 125 20.62 -5.91 -27.78
CA ASP A 125 20.81 -4.86 -28.79
C ASP A 125 20.34 -3.48 -28.32
N LEU A 126 19.40 -3.41 -27.37
CA LEU A 126 18.84 -2.16 -26.86
C LEU A 126 19.68 -1.50 -25.78
N ILE A 127 20.67 -2.20 -25.21
CA ILE A 127 21.50 -1.67 -24.11
C ILE A 127 22.31 -0.45 -24.59
N ASP A 128 22.89 -0.54 -25.78
CA ASP A 128 23.71 0.52 -26.36
C ASP A 128 22.93 1.42 -27.33
N ASN A 129 21.62 1.19 -27.47
CA ASN A 129 20.77 2.01 -28.32
C ASN A 129 20.67 3.43 -27.74
N PRO A 130 20.96 4.48 -28.52
CA PRO A 130 20.90 5.88 -28.06
C PRO A 130 19.55 6.26 -27.43
N ASN A 131 18.44 5.69 -27.90
CA ASN A 131 17.10 5.95 -27.37
C ASN A 131 16.88 5.39 -25.95
N PHE A 132 17.73 4.48 -25.47
CA PHE A 132 17.54 3.77 -24.20
C PHE A 132 18.78 3.77 -23.30
N LYS A 133 19.83 4.47 -23.70
CA LYS A 133 21.14 4.42 -23.05
C LYS A 133 21.12 4.93 -21.62
N THR A 134 20.42 6.02 -21.36
CA THR A 134 20.24 6.58 -20.01
C THR A 134 18.80 6.43 -19.53
N ASN A 135 18.56 6.60 -18.22
CA ASN A 135 17.20 6.62 -17.70
C ASN A 135 16.37 7.74 -18.35
N THR A 136 16.96 8.90 -18.59
CA THR A 136 16.28 10.02 -19.26
C THR A 136 15.84 9.62 -20.66
N ASP A 137 16.74 9.01 -21.45
CA ASP A 137 16.41 8.55 -22.80
C ASP A 137 15.28 7.51 -22.76
N ARG A 138 15.32 6.57 -21.80
CA ARG A 138 14.26 5.55 -21.63
C ARG A 138 12.91 6.15 -21.26
N VAL A 139 12.89 7.16 -20.39
CA VAL A 139 11.64 7.86 -20.02
C VAL A 139 11.05 8.57 -21.24
N GLN A 140 11.86 9.30 -21.99
CA GLN A 140 11.41 10.00 -23.20
C GLN A 140 10.90 9.06 -24.29
N ASN A 141 11.56 7.89 -24.45
CA ASN A 141 11.25 6.90 -25.46
C ASN A 141 10.47 5.69 -24.89
N ASN A 142 9.81 5.87 -23.74
CA ASN A 142 9.12 4.76 -23.08
C ASN A 142 8.00 4.14 -23.96
N HIS A 143 7.38 4.93 -24.83
CA HIS A 143 6.40 4.48 -25.79
C HIS A 143 6.95 3.46 -26.81
N LEU A 144 8.30 3.41 -27.00
CA LEU A 144 8.97 2.41 -27.82
C LEU A 144 9.47 1.22 -26.98
N LEU A 145 9.86 1.46 -25.74
CA LEU A 145 10.42 0.44 -24.84
C LEU A 145 9.34 -0.44 -24.21
N ASP A 146 8.26 0.18 -23.73
CA ASP A 146 7.21 -0.49 -22.98
C ASP A 146 6.52 -1.64 -23.76
N PRO A 147 6.19 -1.50 -25.07
CA PRO A 147 5.67 -2.58 -25.86
C PRO A 147 6.61 -3.79 -25.97
N ILE A 148 7.92 -3.57 -26.06
CA ILE A 148 8.91 -4.65 -26.15
C ILE A 148 8.91 -5.51 -24.90
N VAL A 149 8.81 -4.87 -23.73
CA VAL A 149 8.70 -5.56 -22.43
C VAL A 149 7.35 -6.25 -22.31
N SER A 150 6.28 -5.56 -22.72
CA SER A 150 4.91 -6.10 -22.72
C SER A 150 4.77 -7.37 -23.55
N ASP A 151 5.30 -7.39 -24.75
CA ASP A 151 5.25 -8.55 -25.64
C ASP A 151 5.93 -9.79 -25.04
N PHE A 152 7.05 -9.58 -24.34
CA PHE A 152 7.73 -10.67 -23.64
C PHE A 152 6.87 -11.22 -22.48
N MET A 153 6.23 -10.32 -21.69
CA MET A 153 5.38 -10.72 -20.57
C MET A 153 4.11 -11.46 -21.06
N MET A 154 3.48 -10.96 -22.08
CA MET A 154 2.28 -11.56 -22.68
C MET A 154 2.52 -12.94 -23.31
N ALA A 155 3.77 -13.29 -23.62
CA ALA A 155 4.12 -14.61 -24.14
C ALA A 155 4.28 -15.68 -23.04
N LYS A 156 4.23 -15.32 -21.76
CA LYS A 156 4.52 -16.18 -20.61
C LYS A 156 3.47 -16.07 -19.53
N THR A 157 3.32 -17.10 -18.70
CA THR A 157 2.48 -17.04 -17.50
C THR A 157 3.13 -16.15 -16.43
N GLN A 158 2.35 -15.73 -15.45
CA GLN A 158 2.86 -14.96 -14.31
C GLN A 158 3.99 -15.72 -13.59
N GLU A 159 3.80 -17.01 -13.35
CA GLU A 159 4.78 -17.88 -12.69
C GLU A 159 6.09 -17.97 -13.49
N GLU A 160 6.01 -18.18 -14.81
CA GLU A 160 7.17 -18.18 -15.69
C GLU A 160 7.91 -16.84 -15.68
N CYS A 161 7.20 -15.72 -15.71
CA CYS A 161 7.80 -14.38 -15.59
C CYS A 161 8.55 -14.20 -14.27
N LEU A 162 7.91 -14.57 -13.16
CA LEU A 162 8.51 -14.43 -11.82
C LEU A 162 9.80 -15.27 -11.73
N ALA A 163 9.77 -16.53 -12.14
CA ALA A 163 10.94 -17.43 -12.10
C ALA A 163 12.10 -16.90 -12.96
N ILE A 164 11.83 -16.48 -14.19
CA ILE A 164 12.85 -15.98 -15.13
C ILE A 164 13.53 -14.71 -14.58
N PHE A 165 12.76 -13.79 -14.03
CA PHE A 165 13.31 -12.53 -13.54
C PHE A 165 13.94 -12.63 -12.16
N GLU A 166 13.50 -13.57 -11.33
CA GLU A 166 14.19 -13.91 -10.08
C GLU A 166 15.59 -14.48 -10.36
N GLU A 167 15.71 -15.44 -11.29
CA GLU A 167 17.01 -15.99 -11.72
C GLU A 167 17.94 -14.91 -12.30
N ALA A 168 17.38 -13.94 -13.01
CA ALA A 168 18.11 -12.84 -13.62
C ALA A 168 18.41 -11.67 -12.66
N ASP A 169 17.99 -11.74 -11.40
CA ASP A 169 18.09 -10.66 -10.41
C ASP A 169 17.49 -9.33 -10.95
N VAL A 170 16.30 -9.41 -11.56
CA VAL A 170 15.50 -8.28 -12.04
C VAL A 170 14.30 -8.11 -11.12
N THR A 171 14.08 -6.91 -10.61
CA THR A 171 12.98 -6.64 -9.69
C THR A 171 11.63 -6.75 -10.38
N VAL A 172 10.93 -7.82 -10.09
CA VAL A 172 9.55 -8.09 -10.52
C VAL A 172 8.75 -8.64 -9.35
N GLY A 173 7.45 -8.40 -9.34
CA GLY A 173 6.55 -8.96 -8.33
C GLY A 173 5.19 -9.29 -8.93
N ALA A 174 4.52 -10.31 -8.39
CA ALA A 174 3.15 -10.59 -8.74
C ALA A 174 2.24 -9.43 -8.31
N VAL A 175 1.29 -9.04 -9.17
CA VAL A 175 0.11 -8.29 -8.73
C VAL A 175 -0.86 -9.34 -8.19
N ALA A 176 -0.68 -9.64 -6.90
CA ALA A 176 -1.40 -10.71 -6.23
C ALA A 176 -2.83 -10.30 -5.88
N ASP A 177 -3.77 -11.18 -6.12
CA ASP A 177 -5.10 -11.09 -5.54
C ASP A 177 -5.09 -11.64 -4.09
N VAL A 178 -6.24 -11.54 -3.41
CA VAL A 178 -6.34 -11.98 -2.00
C VAL A 178 -6.10 -13.49 -1.84
N ALA A 179 -6.48 -14.33 -2.81
CA ALA A 179 -6.25 -15.76 -2.75
C ALA A 179 -4.74 -16.07 -2.86
N GLN A 180 -4.06 -15.47 -3.84
CA GLN A 180 -2.61 -15.59 -4.00
C GLN A 180 -1.85 -15.05 -2.78
N LEU A 181 -2.34 -13.96 -2.15
CA LEU A 181 -1.75 -13.42 -0.93
C LEU A 181 -1.84 -14.41 0.22
N MET A 182 -3.00 -15.05 0.43
CA MET A 182 -3.21 -16.04 1.50
C MET A 182 -2.37 -17.31 1.30
N GLU A 183 -2.12 -17.71 0.05
CA GLU A 183 -1.30 -18.87 -0.29
C GLU A 183 0.21 -18.55 -0.34
N SER A 184 0.59 -17.28 -0.28
CA SER A 184 1.97 -16.82 -0.42
C SER A 184 2.87 -17.39 0.69
N TYR A 185 3.91 -18.11 0.30
CA TYR A 185 4.95 -18.59 1.21
C TYR A 185 5.56 -17.44 2.03
N TYR A 186 5.83 -16.29 1.41
CA TYR A 186 6.35 -15.11 2.09
C TYR A 186 5.41 -14.60 3.20
N VAL A 187 4.10 -14.55 2.92
CA VAL A 187 3.08 -14.11 3.89
C VAL A 187 3.01 -15.07 5.08
N GLN A 188 3.09 -16.38 4.81
CA GLN A 188 3.05 -17.43 5.82
C GLN A 188 4.32 -17.43 6.68
N GLU A 189 5.50 -17.49 6.08
CA GLU A 189 6.79 -17.49 6.76
C GLU A 189 6.99 -16.22 7.61
N ARG A 190 6.58 -15.10 7.07
CA ARG A 190 6.63 -13.85 7.82
C ARG A 190 5.57 -13.75 8.89
N GLY A 191 4.55 -14.62 8.89
CA GLY A 191 3.40 -14.53 9.79
C GLY A 191 2.69 -13.18 9.65
N SER A 192 2.48 -12.73 8.41
CA SER A 192 1.81 -11.45 8.13
C SER A 192 0.31 -11.53 8.37
N LEU A 193 -0.23 -12.75 8.38
CA LEU A 193 -1.59 -13.05 8.81
C LEU A 193 -1.55 -13.87 10.10
N VAL A 194 -2.51 -13.62 10.97
CA VAL A 194 -2.78 -14.37 12.20
C VAL A 194 -4.22 -14.88 12.19
N GLU A 195 -4.43 -16.05 12.77
CA GLU A 195 -5.75 -16.66 12.87
C GLU A 195 -6.35 -16.35 14.23
N LEU A 196 -7.49 -15.65 14.27
CA LEU A 196 -8.26 -15.39 15.48
C LEU A 196 -9.48 -16.31 15.54
N PRO A 197 -9.96 -16.70 16.74
CA PRO A 197 -11.25 -17.34 16.88
C PRO A 197 -12.35 -16.49 16.27
N ASP A 198 -13.31 -17.11 15.60
CA ASP A 198 -14.47 -16.41 15.05
C ASP A 198 -15.64 -17.38 14.88
N LYS A 199 -16.74 -17.11 15.55
CA LYS A 199 -17.93 -17.98 15.55
C LYS A 199 -18.80 -17.83 14.30
N HIS A 200 -18.57 -16.80 13.48
CA HIS A 200 -19.35 -16.56 12.26
C HIS A 200 -18.74 -17.23 11.04
N THR A 201 -17.47 -17.62 11.11
CA THR A 201 -16.83 -18.38 10.03
C THR A 201 -17.07 -19.87 10.15
N LYS A 202 -17.15 -20.57 9.00
CA LYS A 202 -17.30 -22.03 8.98
C LYS A 202 -16.11 -22.76 9.61
N SER A 203 -14.93 -22.19 9.54
CA SER A 203 -13.70 -22.74 10.12
C SER A 203 -13.59 -22.51 11.62
N GLY A 204 -14.42 -21.66 12.21
CA GLY A 204 -14.27 -21.17 13.59
C GLY A 204 -13.08 -20.22 13.77
N ARG A 205 -12.45 -19.78 12.68
CA ARG A 205 -11.27 -18.91 12.69
C ARG A 205 -11.33 -17.91 11.55
N MET A 206 -10.81 -16.72 11.77
CA MET A 206 -10.74 -15.65 10.80
C MET A 206 -9.29 -15.17 10.63
N PRO A 207 -8.75 -15.17 9.40
CA PRO A 207 -7.44 -14.60 9.15
C PRO A 207 -7.50 -13.06 9.24
N MET A 208 -6.59 -12.50 10.02
CA MET A 208 -6.42 -11.07 10.21
C MET A 208 -4.96 -10.67 9.96
N HIS A 209 -4.72 -9.44 9.52
CA HIS A 209 -3.35 -8.93 9.43
C HIS A 209 -2.70 -8.87 10.82
N ALA A 210 -1.45 -9.28 10.89
CA ALA A 210 -0.67 -9.20 12.13
C ALA A 210 -0.39 -7.74 12.50
N THR A 211 -0.12 -7.49 13.77
CA THR A 211 0.30 -6.16 14.22
C THR A 211 1.66 -5.78 13.65
N VAL A 212 1.78 -4.54 13.19
CA VAL A 212 3.02 -3.97 12.64
C VAL A 212 3.33 -2.62 13.30
N PRO A 213 4.63 -2.25 13.43
CA PRO A 213 5.84 -3.04 13.18
C PRO A 213 6.06 -4.12 14.24
N ARG A 214 6.94 -5.10 13.94
CA ARG A 214 7.36 -6.12 14.90
C ARG A 214 8.49 -5.58 15.77
N MET A 215 8.23 -5.50 17.05
CA MET A 215 9.19 -5.00 18.04
C MET A 215 9.74 -6.16 18.87
N SER A 216 11.05 -6.35 18.91
CA SER A 216 11.67 -7.50 19.61
C SER A 216 11.54 -7.42 21.14
N GLY A 217 11.61 -6.22 21.70
CA GLY A 217 11.52 -6.01 23.15
C GLY A 217 10.09 -5.87 23.69
N THR A 218 9.16 -5.39 22.85
CA THR A 218 7.75 -5.15 23.20
C THR A 218 6.82 -5.63 22.10
N PRO A 219 6.77 -6.95 21.84
CA PRO A 219 5.97 -7.48 20.74
C PRO A 219 4.49 -7.24 20.97
N ALA A 220 3.85 -6.64 19.99
CA ALA A 220 2.38 -6.51 19.99
C ALA A 220 1.72 -7.85 19.71
N ARG A 221 0.54 -8.07 20.30
CA ARG A 221 -0.26 -9.29 20.13
C ARG A 221 -1.72 -8.93 19.92
N MET A 222 -2.38 -9.63 19.03
CA MET A 222 -3.84 -9.65 18.98
C MET A 222 -4.34 -10.37 20.23
N ARG A 223 -5.19 -9.72 21.03
CA ARG A 223 -5.63 -10.24 22.34
C ARG A 223 -6.99 -10.90 22.27
N ASN A 224 -7.92 -10.28 21.53
CA ASN A 224 -9.31 -10.67 21.46
C ASN A 224 -9.76 -10.71 20.00
N GLU A 225 -10.78 -11.49 19.74
CA GLU A 225 -11.61 -11.41 18.54
C GLU A 225 -12.44 -10.12 18.50
N ALA A 226 -13.10 -9.86 17.38
CA ALA A 226 -14.05 -8.77 17.28
C ALA A 226 -15.25 -9.02 18.21
N PRO A 227 -15.61 -8.05 19.07
CA PRO A 227 -16.73 -8.23 20.00
C PRO A 227 -18.08 -8.17 19.26
N GLU A 228 -19.07 -8.82 19.86
CA GLU A 228 -20.47 -8.62 19.47
C GLU A 228 -20.98 -7.23 19.88
N ILE A 229 -22.03 -6.79 19.22
CA ILE A 229 -22.67 -5.52 19.58
C ILE A 229 -23.16 -5.58 21.04
N GLY A 230 -22.67 -4.68 21.87
CA GLY A 230 -23.02 -4.59 23.28
C GLY A 230 -22.37 -5.63 24.19
N GLU A 231 -21.44 -6.47 23.69
CA GLU A 231 -20.79 -7.52 24.49
C GLU A 231 -20.11 -6.98 25.76
N HIS A 232 -19.54 -5.80 25.69
CA HIS A 232 -18.81 -5.16 26.79
C HIS A 232 -19.65 -4.17 27.60
N ASN A 233 -20.94 -4.00 27.33
CA ASN A 233 -21.80 -3.02 28.00
C ASN A 233 -21.82 -3.23 29.53
N ILE A 234 -21.92 -4.47 30.00
CA ILE A 234 -21.95 -4.76 31.44
C ILE A 234 -20.62 -4.38 32.10
N SER A 235 -19.49 -4.72 31.51
CA SER A 235 -18.19 -4.42 32.09
C SER A 235 -17.87 -2.92 32.06
N ILE A 236 -18.07 -2.27 30.90
CA ILE A 236 -17.71 -0.86 30.75
C ILE A 236 -18.63 0.08 31.53
N TYR A 237 -19.94 -0.09 31.40
CA TYR A 237 -20.87 0.77 32.14
C TYR A 237 -20.96 0.43 33.63
N GLY A 238 -20.63 -0.83 34.02
CA GLY A 238 -20.49 -1.20 35.41
C GLY A 238 -19.34 -0.47 36.10
N GLU A 239 -18.23 -0.19 35.43
CA GLU A 239 -17.13 0.64 35.93
C GLU A 239 -17.59 2.09 36.19
N LEU A 240 -18.59 2.58 35.47
CA LEU A 240 -19.20 3.89 35.68
C LEU A 240 -20.27 3.88 36.80
N GLY A 241 -20.49 2.73 37.45
CA GLY A 241 -21.41 2.58 38.57
C GLY A 241 -22.84 2.20 38.20
N LEU A 242 -23.12 1.89 36.90
CA LEU A 242 -24.47 1.42 36.52
C LEU A 242 -24.68 0.00 36.96
N THR A 243 -25.83 -0.27 37.55
CA THR A 243 -26.25 -1.61 37.95
C THR A 243 -26.76 -2.44 36.76
N ASN A 244 -26.76 -3.76 36.89
CA ASN A 244 -27.32 -4.65 35.85
C ASN A 244 -28.79 -4.32 35.55
N SER A 245 -29.59 -3.90 36.54
CA SER A 245 -30.98 -3.49 36.34
C SER A 245 -31.11 -2.27 35.47
N GLU A 246 -30.26 -1.26 35.70
CA GLU A 246 -30.23 -0.04 34.87
C GLU A 246 -29.79 -0.33 33.45
N LEU A 247 -28.78 -1.21 33.27
CA LEU A 247 -28.32 -1.62 31.96
C LEU A 247 -29.40 -2.41 31.20
N THR A 248 -30.12 -3.27 31.89
CA THR A 248 -31.25 -4.00 31.27
C THR A 248 -32.33 -3.02 30.79
N LYS A 249 -32.67 -2.03 31.60
CA LYS A 249 -33.64 -1.00 31.23
C LYS A 249 -33.18 -0.16 30.04
N LEU A 250 -31.89 0.27 30.03
CA LEU A 250 -31.31 1.02 28.92
C LEU A 250 -31.32 0.21 27.61
N LYS A 251 -31.14 -1.09 27.70
CA LYS A 251 -31.22 -2.01 26.55
C LYS A 251 -32.67 -2.16 26.05
N GLU A 252 -33.64 -2.29 26.97
CA GLU A 252 -35.07 -2.36 26.64
C GLU A 252 -35.55 -1.06 26.00
N ASP A 253 -35.02 0.07 26.46
CA ASP A 253 -35.33 1.43 25.95
C ASP A 253 -34.57 1.70 24.61
N GLY A 254 -33.73 0.79 24.11
CA GLY A 254 -32.97 0.94 22.87
C GLY A 254 -31.87 2.00 22.94
N VAL A 255 -31.35 2.30 24.12
CA VAL A 255 -30.27 3.29 24.33
C VAL A 255 -28.89 2.64 24.17
N ILE A 256 -28.73 1.38 24.56
CA ILE A 256 -27.45 0.60 24.46
C ILE A 256 -27.69 -0.78 23.86
#